data_1a456ee63059f497d7a8617ced40efe1
#
_entry.id   1a456ee63059f497d7a8617ced40efe1
#
_cell.length_a   1.000
_cell.length_b   1.000
_cell.length_c   1.000
_cell.angle_alpha   90.00
_cell.angle_beta   90.00
_cell.angle_gamma   90.00
#
_symmetry.space_group_name_H-M   'P 1'
#
loop_
_entity.id
_entity.type
_entity.pdbx_description
1 polymer ?
#
loop_
_entity_poly.entity_id
_entity_poly.type
_entity_poly.pdbx_seq_one_letter_code
_entity_poly.pdbx_strand_id
1 'polypeptide(L)'
;MLLLGIDTSGKTASVSVYDTTKELFLAQTSIYTKMTHSQVILPLCKEVLAKSQLTLEDIDEIAGAVGPGSYTGLRIGISAVKALCFGLDCKCDGVSTLLAMAYNNISYKGNICAIMSARNDLVYTALFRSDGYSIECIEEEKIVSHSELAEILAFSGSETLLCGDGCMDFFMKYQSPLLILASPHLRLQNASGVCLAATCMEAISPSELEAKYLQKVKAEKDLEEKNNSK
;
A
#
# COMPACT_ATOMS: atom_id res chain seq x y z
N MET A 1 17.83 -12.99 2.40
CA MET A 1 17.41 -12.24 1.20
C MET A 1 17.17 -10.80 1.60
N LEU A 2 17.72 -9.85 0.86
CA LEU A 2 17.53 -8.42 1.07
C LEU A 2 16.43 -7.91 0.11
N LEU A 3 15.35 -7.38 0.67
CA LEU A 3 14.19 -6.90 -0.04
C LEU A 3 14.10 -5.36 0.06
N LEU A 4 14.00 -4.68 -1.08
CA LEU A 4 13.78 -3.24 -1.15
C LEU A 4 12.29 -2.96 -1.41
N GLY A 5 11.59 -2.40 -0.43
CA GLY A 5 10.19 -1.98 -0.58
C GLY A 5 10.04 -0.54 -1.01
N ILE A 6 9.07 -0.27 -1.88
CA ILE A 6 8.75 1.07 -2.39
C ILE A 6 7.24 1.30 -2.32
N ASP A 7 6.81 2.40 -1.70
CA ASP A 7 5.42 2.84 -1.70
C ASP A 7 5.29 4.31 -2.06
N THR A 8 4.54 4.59 -3.12
CA THR A 8 4.18 5.92 -3.62
C THR A 8 2.69 6.04 -3.88
N SER A 9 1.90 5.12 -3.32
CA SER A 9 0.47 4.98 -3.59
C SER A 9 -0.39 6.09 -2.99
N GLY A 10 0.08 6.76 -1.95
CA GLY A 10 -0.63 7.80 -1.19
C GLY A 10 0.09 9.15 -1.16
N LYS A 11 -0.10 9.90 -0.06
CA LYS A 11 0.57 11.18 0.19
C LYS A 11 1.99 11.00 0.74
N THR A 12 2.32 9.82 1.23
CA THR A 12 3.67 9.47 1.67
C THR A 12 4.46 8.86 0.52
N ALA A 13 5.74 9.22 0.42
CA ALA A 13 6.74 8.47 -0.32
C ALA A 13 7.56 7.67 0.68
N SER A 14 7.66 6.36 0.52
CA SER A 14 8.31 5.49 1.49
C SER A 14 9.20 4.46 0.81
N VAL A 15 10.35 4.19 1.43
CA VAL A 15 11.30 3.16 1.04
C VAL A 15 11.78 2.42 2.28
N SER A 16 11.92 1.10 2.20
CA SER A 16 12.43 0.26 3.29
C SER A 16 13.36 -0.82 2.74
N VAL A 17 14.40 -1.16 3.49
CA VAL A 17 15.22 -2.36 3.25
C VAL A 17 14.96 -3.35 4.37
N TYR A 18 14.56 -4.56 4.00
CA TYR A 18 14.23 -5.64 4.92
C TYR A 18 15.11 -6.86 4.67
N ASP A 19 15.77 -7.35 5.73
CA ASP A 19 16.50 -8.63 5.72
C ASP A 19 15.56 -9.74 6.17
N THR A 20 15.07 -10.55 5.22
CA THR A 20 14.11 -11.63 5.50
C THR A 20 14.73 -12.76 6.32
N THR A 21 16.06 -12.93 6.27
CA THR A 21 16.76 -13.97 7.03
C THR A 21 16.89 -13.60 8.52
N LYS A 22 17.09 -12.31 8.79
CA LYS A 22 17.21 -11.79 10.16
C LYS A 22 15.84 -11.28 10.71
N GLU A 23 14.82 -11.23 9.86
CA GLU A 23 13.52 -10.62 10.16
C GLU A 23 13.67 -9.18 10.70
N LEU A 24 14.54 -8.38 10.04
CA LEU A 24 14.92 -7.05 10.51
C LEU A 24 14.85 -6.00 9.41
N PHE A 25 14.20 -4.88 9.70
CA PHE A 25 14.32 -3.68 8.89
C PHE A 25 15.67 -3.01 9.13
N LEU A 26 16.54 -3.01 8.12
CA LEU A 26 17.87 -2.40 8.20
C LEU A 26 17.79 -0.88 8.14
N ALA A 27 16.92 -0.35 7.29
CA ALA A 27 16.57 1.07 7.25
C ALA A 27 15.18 1.26 6.63
N GLN A 28 14.52 2.33 7.02
CA GLN A 28 13.29 2.80 6.40
C GLN A 28 13.20 4.32 6.45
N THR A 29 12.60 4.89 5.43
CA THR A 29 12.31 6.32 5.37
C THR A 29 10.93 6.54 4.77
N SER A 30 10.11 7.36 5.45
CA SER A 30 8.80 7.77 4.99
C SER A 30 8.70 9.28 5.05
N ILE A 31 8.34 9.93 3.96
CA ILE A 31 8.20 11.37 3.86
C ILE A 31 6.77 11.72 3.48
N TYR A 32 6.09 12.47 4.35
CA TYR A 32 4.85 13.15 4.01
C TYR A 32 5.20 14.49 3.37
N THR A 33 5.08 14.58 2.06
CA THR A 33 5.60 15.75 1.32
C THR A 33 4.59 16.24 0.27
N LYS A 34 4.72 17.55 -0.04
CA LYS A 34 4.06 18.20 -1.19
C LYS A 34 4.89 18.08 -2.48
N MET A 35 6.14 17.61 -2.40
CA MET A 35 6.98 17.34 -3.58
C MET A 35 6.39 16.17 -4.37
N THR A 36 6.64 16.15 -5.67
CA THR A 36 6.21 15.03 -6.50
C THR A 36 7.03 13.79 -6.16
N HIS A 37 6.39 12.63 -6.09
CA HIS A 37 7.07 11.36 -5.78
C HIS A 37 8.22 11.05 -6.74
N SER A 38 8.14 11.49 -8.01
CA SER A 38 9.22 11.34 -9.00
C SER A 38 10.51 12.05 -8.63
N GLN A 39 10.42 13.12 -7.85
CA GLN A 39 11.61 13.86 -7.40
C GLN A 39 12.27 13.23 -6.18
N VAL A 40 11.52 12.45 -5.38
CA VAL A 40 12.02 11.99 -4.08
C VAL A 40 12.30 10.50 -4.02
N ILE A 41 11.62 9.64 -4.83
CA ILE A 41 11.67 8.20 -4.62
C ILE A 41 13.06 7.59 -4.85
N LEU A 42 13.73 7.89 -5.95
CA LEU A 42 15.09 7.38 -6.20
C LEU A 42 16.14 7.96 -5.24
N PRO A 43 16.14 9.27 -4.89
CA PRO A 43 16.93 9.77 -3.77
C PRO A 43 16.70 9.04 -2.46
N LEU A 44 15.46 8.71 -2.09
CA LEU A 44 15.16 7.93 -0.88
C LEU A 44 15.72 6.50 -0.95
N CYS A 45 15.61 5.81 -2.11
CA CYS A 45 16.24 4.50 -2.29
C CYS A 45 17.76 4.59 -2.04
N LYS A 46 18.43 5.57 -2.64
CA LYS A 46 19.86 5.79 -2.44
C LYS A 46 20.21 6.09 -0.98
N GLU A 47 19.42 6.92 -0.30
CA GLU A 47 19.64 7.27 1.10
C GLU A 47 19.48 6.06 2.02
N VAL A 48 18.40 5.28 1.86
CA VAL A 48 18.12 4.09 2.68
C VAL A 48 19.22 3.05 2.52
N LEU A 49 19.68 2.77 1.29
CA LEU A 49 20.79 1.87 1.02
C LEU A 49 22.09 2.35 1.66
N ALA A 50 22.46 3.62 1.47
CA ALA A 50 23.67 4.18 2.07
C ALA A 50 23.66 4.13 3.61
N LYS A 51 22.51 4.40 4.25
CA LYS A 51 22.35 4.30 5.71
C LYS A 51 22.48 2.87 6.22
N SER A 52 22.08 1.88 5.42
CA SER A 52 22.25 0.45 5.71
C SER A 52 23.64 -0.07 5.36
N GLN A 53 24.54 0.78 4.83
CA GLN A 53 25.86 0.37 4.31
C GLN A 53 25.75 -0.67 3.18
N LEU A 54 24.69 -0.56 2.37
CA LEU A 54 24.39 -1.41 1.23
C LEU A 54 24.50 -0.61 -0.07
N THR A 55 24.73 -1.33 -1.14
CA THR A 55 24.60 -0.85 -2.52
C THR A 55 23.34 -1.43 -3.16
N LEU A 56 22.99 -1.00 -4.36
CA LEU A 56 21.82 -1.54 -5.06
C LEU A 56 22.05 -3.01 -5.46
N GLU A 57 23.30 -3.39 -5.74
CA GLU A 57 23.71 -4.74 -6.12
C GLU A 57 23.59 -5.77 -4.99
N ASP A 58 23.43 -5.31 -3.75
CA ASP A 58 23.19 -6.18 -2.59
C ASP A 58 21.71 -6.60 -2.45
N ILE A 59 20.80 -5.97 -3.22
CA ILE A 59 19.36 -6.22 -3.18
C ILE A 59 19.01 -7.41 -4.05
N ASP A 60 18.39 -8.42 -3.44
CA ASP A 60 17.96 -9.65 -4.13
C ASP A 60 16.62 -9.47 -4.87
N GLU A 61 15.71 -8.64 -4.34
CA GLU A 61 14.35 -8.47 -4.85
C GLU A 61 13.78 -7.09 -4.50
N ILE A 62 12.85 -6.59 -5.32
CA ILE A 62 12.22 -5.28 -5.10
C ILE A 62 10.70 -5.42 -5.10
N ALA A 63 10.06 -4.95 -4.03
CA ALA A 63 8.61 -4.93 -3.92
C ALA A 63 8.05 -3.51 -4.07
N GLY A 64 6.92 -3.37 -4.76
CA GLY A 64 6.26 -2.09 -4.94
C GLY A 64 4.75 -2.15 -4.71
N ALA A 65 4.19 -1.07 -4.14
CA ALA A 65 2.75 -0.91 -4.05
C ALA A 65 2.15 -0.70 -5.45
N VAL A 66 1.19 -1.56 -5.82
CA VAL A 66 0.55 -1.53 -7.15
C VAL A 66 -0.86 -0.93 -7.14
N GLY A 67 -1.38 -0.57 -5.99
CA GLY A 67 -2.72 0.03 -5.84
C GLY A 67 -3.62 -0.75 -4.88
N PRO A 68 -4.80 -0.18 -4.60
CA PRO A 68 -5.32 1.09 -5.10
C PRO A 68 -4.56 2.31 -4.57
N GLY A 69 -4.75 3.48 -5.22
CA GLY A 69 -4.10 4.71 -4.78
C GLY A 69 -4.04 5.81 -5.82
N SER A 70 -3.13 6.75 -5.61
CA SER A 70 -2.85 7.85 -6.52
C SER A 70 -2.38 7.34 -7.89
N TYR A 71 -3.14 7.63 -8.94
CA TYR A 71 -2.82 7.21 -10.31
C TYR A 71 -1.40 7.59 -10.74
N THR A 72 -0.99 8.84 -10.48
CA THR A 72 0.36 9.32 -10.79
C THR A 72 1.40 8.67 -9.87
N GLY A 73 1.08 8.58 -8.57
CA GLY A 73 1.97 7.97 -7.58
C GLY A 73 2.29 6.52 -7.92
N LEU A 74 1.29 5.70 -8.17
CA LEU A 74 1.46 4.29 -8.54
C LEU A 74 2.35 4.11 -9.77
N ARG A 75 2.14 4.91 -10.82
CA ARG A 75 2.97 4.85 -12.03
C ARG A 75 4.43 5.20 -11.76
N ILE A 76 4.68 6.18 -10.89
CA ILE A 76 6.04 6.56 -10.50
C ILE A 76 6.72 5.41 -9.75
N GLY A 77 6.05 4.83 -8.74
CA GLY A 77 6.58 3.69 -7.97
C GLY A 77 6.85 2.47 -8.83
N ILE A 78 5.87 2.04 -9.62
CA ILE A 78 5.99 0.90 -10.52
C ILE A 78 7.11 1.10 -11.55
N SER A 79 7.22 2.32 -12.12
CA SER A 79 8.31 2.62 -13.06
C SER A 79 9.68 2.57 -12.38
N ALA A 80 9.79 3.04 -11.13
CA ALA A 80 11.02 2.95 -10.35
C ALA A 80 11.39 1.49 -10.06
N VAL A 81 10.42 0.66 -9.59
CA VAL A 81 10.62 -0.77 -9.35
C VAL A 81 11.11 -1.46 -10.62
N LYS A 82 10.38 -1.30 -11.75
CA LYS A 82 10.77 -1.89 -13.04
C LYS A 82 12.17 -1.49 -13.46
N ALA A 83 12.50 -0.21 -13.40
CA ALA A 83 13.81 0.30 -13.84
C ALA A 83 14.95 -0.28 -12.98
N LEU A 84 14.76 -0.35 -11.65
CA LEU A 84 15.74 -0.92 -10.74
C LEU A 84 15.90 -2.43 -10.98
N CYS A 85 14.80 -3.18 -11.10
CA CYS A 85 14.84 -4.62 -11.36
C CYS A 85 15.48 -4.96 -12.71
N PHE A 86 15.19 -4.19 -13.76
CA PHE A 86 15.88 -4.39 -15.05
C PHE A 86 17.38 -4.09 -14.97
N GLY A 87 17.79 -3.14 -14.12
CA GLY A 87 19.21 -2.84 -13.91
C GLY A 87 19.94 -3.93 -13.13
N LEU A 88 19.25 -4.63 -12.23
CA LEU A 88 19.80 -5.70 -11.39
C LEU A 88 19.58 -7.11 -11.95
N ASP A 89 18.78 -7.27 -12.99
CA ASP A 89 18.29 -8.58 -13.49
C ASP A 89 17.62 -9.40 -12.38
N CYS A 90 16.81 -8.74 -11.52
CA CYS A 90 16.10 -9.38 -10.41
C CYS A 90 14.58 -9.39 -10.63
N LYS A 91 13.88 -10.20 -9.84
CA LYS A 91 12.40 -10.25 -9.79
C LYS A 91 11.82 -9.13 -8.93
N CYS A 92 10.50 -8.99 -8.99
CA CYS A 92 9.77 -8.02 -8.17
C CYS A 92 8.42 -8.55 -7.68
N ASP A 93 7.88 -7.90 -6.64
CA ASP A 93 6.52 -8.13 -6.15
C ASP A 93 5.64 -6.92 -6.35
N GLY A 94 4.43 -7.17 -6.80
CA GLY A 94 3.36 -6.18 -6.86
C GLY A 94 2.40 -6.32 -5.69
N VAL A 95 2.58 -5.52 -4.66
CA VAL A 95 1.82 -5.61 -3.41
C VAL A 95 0.61 -4.67 -3.43
N SER A 96 -0.56 -5.18 -3.02
CA SER A 96 -1.72 -4.33 -2.77
C SER A 96 -1.41 -3.28 -1.71
N THR A 97 -1.78 -2.03 -1.98
CA THR A 97 -1.63 -0.94 -1.01
C THR A 97 -2.44 -1.19 0.27
N LEU A 98 -3.66 -1.72 0.14
CA LEU A 98 -4.51 -2.01 1.30
C LEU A 98 -3.95 -3.18 2.12
N LEU A 99 -3.42 -4.20 1.46
CA LEU A 99 -2.74 -5.31 2.13
C LEU A 99 -1.47 -4.85 2.84
N ALA A 100 -0.64 -4.01 2.21
CA ALA A 100 0.55 -3.42 2.83
C ALA A 100 0.21 -2.63 4.11
N MET A 101 -0.88 -1.86 4.10
CA MET A 101 -1.35 -1.16 5.30
C MET A 101 -1.81 -2.11 6.41
N ALA A 102 -2.43 -3.25 6.07
CA ALA A 102 -2.76 -4.29 7.05
C ALA A 102 -1.49 -4.90 7.65
N TYR A 103 -0.47 -5.21 6.82
CA TYR A 103 0.82 -5.73 7.29
C TYR A 103 1.58 -4.73 8.17
N ASN A 104 1.47 -3.43 7.97
CA ASN A 104 2.02 -2.43 8.89
C ASN A 104 1.40 -2.53 10.30
N ASN A 105 0.22 -3.10 10.41
CA ASN A 105 -0.53 -3.26 11.65
C ASN A 105 -0.67 -4.74 12.09
N ILE A 106 0.15 -5.64 11.56
CA ILE A 106 0.06 -7.10 11.76
C ILE A 106 0.07 -7.51 13.24
N SER A 107 0.74 -6.74 14.10
CA SER A 107 0.79 -7.01 15.55
C SER A 107 -0.56 -6.83 16.27
N TYR A 108 -1.53 -6.14 15.64
CA TYR A 108 -2.89 -6.05 16.18
C TYR A 108 -3.64 -7.35 15.90
N LYS A 109 -4.07 -8.04 16.96
CA LYS A 109 -4.84 -9.30 16.84
C LYS A 109 -6.33 -8.98 16.73
N GLY A 110 -6.89 -9.13 15.55
CA GLY A 110 -8.29 -8.81 15.27
C GLY A 110 -8.51 -8.32 13.83
N ASN A 111 -9.62 -7.65 13.62
CA ASN A 111 -9.98 -7.12 12.30
C ASN A 111 -9.24 -5.81 12.02
N ILE A 112 -8.70 -5.68 10.82
CA ILE A 112 -8.00 -4.49 10.31
C ILE A 112 -8.73 -4.04 9.05
N CYS A 113 -9.28 -2.82 9.07
CA CYS A 113 -9.90 -2.20 7.91
C CYS A 113 -8.95 -1.13 7.36
N ALA A 114 -8.44 -1.37 6.15
CA ALA A 114 -7.66 -0.39 5.42
C ALA A 114 -8.61 0.53 4.64
N ILE A 115 -8.46 1.85 4.80
CA ILE A 115 -9.34 2.87 4.22
C ILE A 115 -8.50 3.93 3.52
N MET A 116 -8.57 4.01 2.20
CA MET A 116 -7.95 5.08 1.43
C MET A 116 -9.01 5.99 0.83
N SER A 117 -8.80 7.29 0.95
CA SER A 117 -9.69 8.29 0.35
C SER A 117 -9.70 8.17 -1.17
N ALA A 118 -10.90 8.11 -1.75
CA ALA A 118 -11.13 8.18 -3.18
C ALA A 118 -11.81 9.52 -3.55
N ARG A 119 -12.35 9.65 -4.75
CA ARG A 119 -13.05 10.86 -5.16
C ARG A 119 -14.47 10.90 -4.56
N ASN A 120 -14.95 12.09 -4.27
CA ASN A 120 -16.24 12.34 -3.64
C ASN A 120 -16.32 11.68 -2.25
N ASP A 121 -17.44 11.06 -1.87
CA ASP A 121 -17.65 10.36 -0.59
C ASP A 121 -17.29 8.87 -0.69
N LEU A 122 -16.39 8.49 -1.62
CA LEU A 122 -15.96 7.11 -1.84
C LEU A 122 -14.62 6.83 -1.16
N VAL A 123 -14.43 5.59 -0.77
CA VAL A 123 -13.17 5.07 -0.25
C VAL A 123 -12.80 3.75 -0.94
N TYR A 124 -11.52 3.53 -1.13
CA TYR A 124 -10.98 2.19 -1.37
C TYR A 124 -10.83 1.51 -0.02
N THR A 125 -11.31 0.29 0.10
CA THR A 125 -11.28 -0.45 1.35
C THR A 125 -11.11 -1.95 1.14
N ALA A 126 -10.55 -2.61 2.13
CA ALA A 126 -10.54 -4.05 2.30
C ALA A 126 -10.55 -4.37 3.79
N LEU A 127 -11.08 -5.52 4.15
CA LEU A 127 -11.12 -6.00 5.53
C LEU A 127 -10.22 -7.23 5.65
N PHE A 128 -9.33 -7.16 6.59
CA PHE A 128 -8.38 -8.22 6.92
C PHE A 128 -8.55 -8.67 8.36
N ARG A 129 -8.05 -9.86 8.67
CA ARG A 129 -7.88 -10.36 10.04
C ARG A 129 -6.43 -10.71 10.27
N SER A 130 -5.91 -10.27 11.41
CA SER A 130 -4.58 -10.64 11.88
C SER A 130 -4.67 -11.50 13.13
N ASP A 131 -3.82 -12.52 13.20
CA ASP A 131 -3.55 -13.31 14.41
C ASP A 131 -2.28 -12.82 15.16
N GLY A 132 -1.61 -11.81 14.62
CA GLY A 132 -0.35 -11.25 15.11
C GLY A 132 0.87 -11.71 14.31
N TYR A 133 0.72 -12.68 13.40
CA TYR A 133 1.78 -13.26 12.58
C TYR A 133 1.42 -13.36 11.10
N SER A 134 0.15 -13.50 10.78
CA SER A 134 -0.37 -13.60 9.43
C SER A 134 -1.58 -12.69 9.19
N ILE A 135 -1.82 -12.36 7.93
CA ILE A 135 -2.97 -11.57 7.48
C ILE A 135 -3.84 -12.43 6.59
N GLU A 136 -5.11 -12.57 6.96
CA GLU A 136 -6.16 -13.20 6.16
C GLU A 136 -7.06 -12.12 5.54
N CYS A 137 -7.38 -12.22 4.26
CA CYS A 137 -8.36 -11.35 3.63
C CYS A 137 -9.79 -11.83 3.97
N ILE A 138 -10.57 -10.99 4.66
CA ILE A 138 -11.98 -11.25 5.01
C ILE A 138 -12.91 -10.68 3.94
N GLU A 139 -12.63 -9.48 3.48
CA GLU A 139 -13.33 -8.83 2.37
C GLU A 139 -12.33 -8.25 1.39
N GLU A 140 -12.49 -8.63 0.13
CA GLU A 140 -11.61 -8.18 -0.94
C GLU A 140 -11.68 -6.67 -1.18
N GLU A 141 -10.70 -6.17 -1.87
CA GLU A 141 -10.55 -4.77 -2.24
C GLU A 141 -11.75 -4.28 -3.05
N LYS A 142 -12.38 -3.23 -2.58
CA LYS A 142 -13.53 -2.62 -3.25
C LYS A 142 -13.56 -1.11 -3.08
N ILE A 143 -14.40 -0.47 -3.85
CA ILE A 143 -14.72 0.95 -3.70
C ILE A 143 -16.16 1.08 -3.25
N VAL A 144 -16.37 1.79 -2.15
CA VAL A 144 -17.68 1.96 -1.52
C VAL A 144 -17.82 3.38 -0.99
N SER A 145 -19.05 3.79 -0.69
CA SER A 145 -19.29 5.02 0.06
C SER A 145 -18.97 4.86 1.54
N HIS A 146 -18.72 5.96 2.25
CA HIS A 146 -18.55 5.92 3.70
C HIS A 146 -19.75 5.28 4.43
N SER A 147 -20.98 5.52 3.97
CA SER A 147 -22.18 4.93 4.56
C SER A 147 -22.22 3.41 4.40
N GLU A 148 -21.91 2.93 3.21
CA GLU A 148 -21.86 1.50 2.91
C GLU A 148 -20.75 0.79 3.72
N LEU A 149 -19.57 1.41 3.86
CA LEU A 149 -18.52 0.88 4.73
C LEU A 149 -18.97 0.81 6.18
N ALA A 150 -19.69 1.83 6.68
CA ALA A 150 -20.21 1.82 8.04
C ALA A 150 -21.21 0.68 8.28
N GLU A 151 -22.06 0.37 7.33
CA GLU A 151 -22.98 -0.78 7.40
C GLU A 151 -22.23 -2.10 7.43
N ILE A 152 -21.20 -2.27 6.59
CA ILE A 152 -20.35 -3.46 6.55
C ILE A 152 -19.67 -3.69 7.91
N LEU A 153 -19.05 -2.64 8.48
CA LEU A 153 -18.36 -2.74 9.77
C LEU A 153 -19.34 -2.96 10.93
N ALA A 154 -20.51 -2.33 10.90
CA ALA A 154 -21.56 -2.55 11.90
C ALA A 154 -22.10 -3.99 11.85
N PHE A 155 -22.27 -4.55 10.65
CA PHE A 155 -22.74 -5.93 10.48
C PHE A 155 -21.71 -6.95 11.00
N SER A 156 -20.42 -6.68 10.89
CA SER A 156 -19.37 -7.57 11.43
C SER A 156 -19.46 -7.72 12.95
N GLY A 157 -19.96 -6.68 13.66
CA GLY A 157 -20.11 -6.67 15.12
C GLY A 157 -18.82 -6.83 15.92
N SER A 158 -17.67 -6.70 15.25
CA SER A 158 -16.34 -6.96 15.82
C SER A 158 -15.53 -5.68 15.95
N GLU A 159 -14.71 -5.62 16.98
CA GLU A 159 -13.72 -4.56 17.11
C GLU A 159 -12.79 -4.54 15.91
N THR A 160 -12.60 -3.36 15.29
CA THR A 160 -11.88 -3.21 14.05
C THR A 160 -10.90 -2.05 14.11
N LEU A 161 -9.62 -2.33 13.84
CA LEU A 161 -8.58 -1.32 13.70
C LEU A 161 -8.68 -0.66 12.33
N LEU A 162 -8.74 0.67 12.30
CA LEU A 162 -8.81 1.47 11.09
C LEU A 162 -7.43 2.05 10.75
N CYS A 163 -6.96 1.85 9.53
CA CYS A 163 -5.74 2.45 9.00
C CYS A 163 -5.97 3.05 7.60
N GLY A 164 -4.99 3.79 7.09
CA GLY A 164 -5.07 4.50 5.82
C GLY A 164 -5.43 5.98 5.96
N ASP A 165 -5.27 6.74 4.89
CA ASP A 165 -5.46 8.19 4.88
C ASP A 165 -6.94 8.63 4.97
N GLY A 166 -7.88 7.71 4.71
CA GLY A 166 -9.32 7.92 4.89
C GLY A 166 -9.86 7.56 6.28
N CYS A 167 -9.04 6.90 7.13
CA CYS A 167 -9.54 6.34 8.40
C CYS A 167 -9.98 7.41 9.43
N MET A 168 -9.30 8.57 9.46
CA MET A 168 -9.66 9.63 10.41
C MET A 168 -11.02 10.25 10.09
N ASP A 169 -11.27 10.58 8.82
CA ASP A 169 -12.53 11.17 8.38
C ASP A 169 -13.68 10.20 8.63
N PHE A 170 -13.46 8.92 8.34
CA PHE A 170 -14.41 7.85 8.62
C PHE A 170 -14.71 7.72 10.12
N PHE A 171 -13.65 7.63 10.96
CA PHE A 171 -13.79 7.51 12.41
C PHE A 171 -14.54 8.67 13.04
N MET A 172 -14.24 9.91 12.62
CA MET A 172 -14.92 11.10 13.14
C MET A 172 -16.40 11.15 12.74
N LYS A 173 -16.74 10.61 11.57
CA LYS A 173 -18.12 10.60 11.05
C LYS A 173 -18.99 9.53 11.71
N TYR A 174 -18.43 8.34 11.99
CA TYR A 174 -19.21 7.16 12.41
C TYR A 174 -18.90 6.66 13.82
N GLN A 175 -18.38 7.47 14.69
CA GLN A 175 -18.01 7.19 16.08
C GLN A 175 -18.68 5.95 16.70
N SER A 176 -17.97 4.82 16.73
CA SER A 176 -18.45 3.57 17.32
C SER A 176 -17.42 3.05 18.32
N PRO A 177 -17.83 2.48 19.47
CA PRO A 177 -16.89 1.88 20.42
C PRO A 177 -16.13 0.66 19.85
N LEU A 178 -16.59 0.10 18.74
CA LEU A 178 -15.94 -1.02 18.04
C LEU A 178 -14.87 -0.55 17.04
N LEU A 179 -14.72 0.75 16.81
CA LEU A 179 -13.73 1.28 15.89
C LEU A 179 -12.52 1.82 16.64
N ILE A 180 -11.33 1.36 16.28
CA ILE A 180 -10.06 1.78 16.87
C ILE A 180 -9.18 2.37 15.78
N LEU A 181 -8.54 3.50 16.04
CA LEU A 181 -7.57 4.07 15.11
C LEU A 181 -6.19 3.44 15.29
N ALA A 182 -5.55 3.08 14.20
CA ALA A 182 -4.15 2.70 14.20
C ALA A 182 -3.26 3.81 14.77
N SER A 183 -2.16 3.43 15.38
CA SER A 183 -1.16 4.37 15.90
C SER A 183 -0.69 5.32 14.79
N PRO A 184 -0.43 6.60 15.08
CA PRO A 184 -0.13 7.60 14.05
C PRO A 184 1.00 7.21 13.09
N HIS A 185 2.03 6.50 13.56
CA HIS A 185 3.18 6.06 12.76
C HIS A 185 2.89 4.82 11.89
N LEU A 186 1.80 4.08 12.17
CA LEU A 186 1.36 2.91 11.41
C LEU A 186 0.09 3.18 10.58
N ARG A 187 -0.43 4.40 10.65
CA ARG A 187 -1.73 4.74 10.07
C ARG A 187 -1.67 4.90 8.56
N LEU A 188 -0.61 5.51 8.04
CA LEU A 188 -0.45 5.80 6.61
C LEU A 188 0.34 4.71 5.89
N GLN A 189 0.32 4.78 4.57
CA GLN A 189 1.10 3.94 3.68
C GLN A 189 2.59 3.99 4.03
N ASN A 190 3.22 2.83 4.07
CA ASN A 190 4.62 2.68 4.41
C ASN A 190 5.22 1.45 3.73
N ALA A 191 6.41 1.60 3.18
CA ALA A 191 7.11 0.53 2.47
C ALA A 191 7.49 -0.67 3.34
N SER A 192 7.49 -0.55 4.67
CA SER A 192 7.66 -1.70 5.56
C SER A 192 6.54 -2.73 5.40
N GLY A 193 5.29 -2.29 5.28
CA GLY A 193 4.17 -3.19 5.00
C GLY A 193 4.26 -3.83 3.61
N VAL A 194 4.80 -3.10 2.63
CA VAL A 194 5.09 -3.66 1.30
C VAL A 194 6.09 -4.81 1.40
N CYS A 195 7.21 -4.60 2.12
CA CYS A 195 8.19 -5.66 2.36
C CYS A 195 7.60 -6.88 3.08
N LEU A 196 6.84 -6.65 4.16
CA LEU A 196 6.23 -7.76 4.91
C LEU A 196 5.24 -8.55 4.07
N ALA A 197 4.39 -7.89 3.31
CA ALA A 197 3.42 -8.57 2.44
C ALA A 197 4.10 -9.36 1.31
N ALA A 198 5.18 -8.81 0.73
CA ALA A 198 5.94 -9.46 -0.33
C ALA A 198 6.55 -10.80 0.10
N THR A 199 6.94 -10.96 1.38
CA THR A 199 7.47 -12.25 1.89
C THR A 199 6.50 -13.42 1.78
N CYS A 200 5.20 -13.14 1.56
CA CYS A 200 4.15 -14.14 1.42
C CYS A 200 3.67 -14.31 -0.04
N MET A 201 4.38 -13.70 -1.00
CA MET A 201 4.00 -13.69 -2.43
C MET A 201 5.05 -14.42 -3.28
N GLU A 202 4.67 -14.76 -4.50
CA GLU A 202 5.62 -15.24 -5.51
C GLU A 202 6.07 -14.07 -6.37
N ALA A 203 7.38 -13.86 -6.41
CA ALA A 203 7.98 -12.79 -7.19
C ALA A 203 7.84 -13.04 -8.71
N ILE A 204 7.47 -12.00 -9.43
CA ILE A 204 7.18 -11.99 -10.86
C ILE A 204 8.28 -11.31 -11.67
N SER A 205 8.22 -11.44 -12.99
CA SER A 205 9.07 -10.66 -13.90
C SER A 205 8.70 -9.16 -13.83
N PRO A 206 9.67 -8.24 -13.86
CA PRO A 206 9.37 -6.80 -13.90
C PRO A 206 8.47 -6.38 -15.07
N SER A 207 8.46 -7.13 -16.18
CA SER A 207 7.56 -6.88 -17.31
C SER A 207 6.08 -7.08 -16.96
N GLU A 208 5.78 -7.99 -16.03
CA GLU A 208 4.42 -8.35 -15.61
C GLU A 208 3.86 -7.43 -14.50
N LEU A 209 4.72 -6.61 -13.89
CA LEU A 209 4.30 -5.71 -12.83
C LEU A 209 3.40 -4.60 -13.39
N GLU A 210 2.14 -4.55 -12.98
CA GLU A 210 1.16 -3.58 -13.46
C GLU A 210 0.38 -2.93 -12.31
N ALA A 211 -0.09 -1.69 -12.55
CA ALA A 211 -0.95 -1.01 -11.59
C ALA A 211 -2.36 -1.60 -11.57
N LYS A 212 -2.88 -1.85 -10.37
CA LYS A 212 -4.27 -2.28 -10.13
C LYS A 212 -5.15 -1.06 -9.90
N TYR A 213 -6.00 -0.75 -10.87
CA TYR A 213 -6.96 0.34 -10.77
C TYR A 213 -8.35 -0.22 -10.47
N LEU A 214 -8.86 0.00 -9.25
CA LEU A 214 -10.24 -0.37 -8.88
C LEU A 214 -11.27 0.57 -9.49
N GLN A 215 -10.87 1.75 -9.95
CA GLN A 215 -11.72 2.72 -10.64
C GLN A 215 -11.21 2.96 -12.06
N LYS A 216 -12.07 2.80 -13.06
CA LYS A 216 -11.74 3.19 -14.43
C LYS A 216 -11.34 4.66 -14.48
N VAL A 217 -10.30 4.98 -15.21
CA VAL A 217 -9.82 6.36 -15.38
C VAL A 217 -10.92 7.17 -16.08
N LYS A 218 -11.05 8.45 -15.71
CA LYS A 218 -12.07 9.34 -16.29
C LYS A 218 -12.07 9.31 -17.83
N ALA A 219 -10.88 9.22 -18.44
CA ALA A 219 -10.76 9.13 -19.90
C ALA A 219 -11.39 7.85 -20.49
N GLU A 220 -11.34 6.73 -19.77
CA GLU A 220 -11.98 5.48 -20.20
C GLU A 220 -13.51 5.55 -20.05
N LYS A 221 -13.99 6.18 -18.96
CA LYS A 221 -15.43 6.43 -18.75
C LYS A 221 -15.98 7.36 -19.83
N ASP A 222 -15.28 8.46 -20.11
CA ASP A 222 -15.66 9.42 -21.15
C ASP A 222 -15.68 8.78 -22.56
N LEU A 223 -14.83 7.78 -22.81
CA LEU A 223 -14.75 7.02 -24.04
C LEU A 223 -15.93 6.02 -24.17
N GLU A 224 -16.25 5.32 -23.07
CA GLU A 224 -17.39 4.39 -23.02
C GLU A 224 -18.72 5.14 -23.17
N GLU A 225 -18.88 6.29 -22.52
CA GLU A 225 -20.07 7.13 -22.66
C GLU A 225 -20.23 7.63 -24.11
N LYS A 226 -19.15 8.01 -24.80
CA LYS A 226 -19.18 8.38 -26.23
C LYS A 226 -19.49 7.22 -27.15
N ASN A 227 -19.06 5.99 -26.80
CA ASN A 227 -19.34 4.81 -27.60
C ASN A 227 -20.76 4.27 -27.41
N ASN A 228 -21.34 4.45 -26.21
CA ASN A 228 -22.72 4.07 -25.88
C ASN A 228 -23.75 5.10 -26.36
N SER A 229 -23.31 6.27 -26.81
CA SER A 229 -24.18 7.36 -27.32
C SER A 229 -24.24 7.39 -28.85
N LYS A 230 -23.68 6.39 -29.55
CA LYS A 230 -23.75 6.13 -31.00
C LYS A 230 -24.59 4.89 -31.29
#